data_e28987a62067fb16a05c60be5fa4d6dd
#
_entry.id   e28987a62067fb16a05c60be5fa4d6dd
#
_cell.length_a   1.000
_cell.length_b   1.000
_cell.length_c   1.000
_cell.angle_alpha   90.00
_cell.angle_beta   90.00
_cell.angle_gamma   90.00
#
_symmetry.space_group_name_H-M   'P 1'
#
loop_
_entity.id
_entity.type
_entity.pdbx_description
1 polymer ?
#
loop_
_entity_poly.entity_id
_entity_poly.type
_entity_poly.pdbx_seq_one_letter_code
_entity_poly.pdbx_strand_id
1 'polypeptide(L)'
;MGLTNFPKGVSSFGVPVVPNATEDIVVGNVYWVGATAGVNWIAGVDDPSYGTKERPFATIDYAIGKCTAANYDTIYVLPGHTETISAATSLVCDVAGVTIVGLGYGNARPTLSFSAVGAYIPISA
;
A
#
# COMPACT_ATOMS: atom_id res chain seq x y z
N MET A 1 -27.48 -26.14 21.13
CA MET A 1 -27.53 -24.69 21.03
C MET A 1 -27.86 -24.33 19.60
N GLY A 2 -28.74 -23.42 19.44
CA GLY A 2 -28.99 -22.90 18.12
C GLY A 2 -27.82 -22.09 17.59
N LEU A 3 -27.90 -21.72 16.35
CA LEU A 3 -26.96 -20.83 15.76
C LEU A 3 -26.87 -19.53 16.54
N THR A 4 -25.67 -19.13 16.87
CA THR A 4 -25.44 -17.83 17.49
C THR A 4 -25.66 -16.74 16.45
N ASN A 5 -26.51 -15.81 16.77
CA ASN A 5 -26.79 -14.68 15.90
C ASN A 5 -25.97 -13.47 16.38
N PHE A 6 -25.17 -12.92 15.49
CA PHE A 6 -24.36 -11.74 15.75
C PHE A 6 -24.84 -10.58 14.86
N PRO A 7 -25.97 -9.95 15.18
CA PRO A 7 -26.56 -8.94 14.29
C PRO A 7 -25.69 -7.69 14.14
N LYS A 8 -24.73 -7.47 15.04
CA LYS A 8 -23.79 -6.34 14.99
C LYS A 8 -22.35 -6.81 14.79
N GLY A 9 -22.16 -8.07 14.35
CA GLY A 9 -20.84 -8.65 14.20
C GLY A 9 -20.26 -9.15 15.50
N VAL A 10 -19.01 -9.58 15.44
CA VAL A 10 -18.23 -10.07 16.58
C VAL A 10 -17.07 -9.11 16.80
N SER A 11 -16.83 -8.71 18.03
CA SER A 11 -15.72 -7.85 18.37
C SER A 11 -14.82 -8.46 19.43
N SER A 12 -13.55 -8.10 19.42
CA SER A 12 -12.56 -8.44 20.44
C SER A 12 -11.88 -7.15 20.87
N PHE A 13 -11.93 -6.84 22.17
CA PHE A 13 -11.39 -5.58 22.71
C PHE A 13 -11.93 -4.33 22.00
N GLY A 14 -13.20 -4.36 21.57
CA GLY A 14 -13.82 -3.26 20.85
C GLY A 14 -13.49 -3.19 19.37
N VAL A 15 -12.67 -4.10 18.84
CA VAL A 15 -12.35 -4.16 17.43
C VAL A 15 -13.21 -5.22 16.76
N PRO A 16 -13.92 -4.89 15.66
CA PRO A 16 -14.73 -5.88 14.95
C PRO A 16 -13.86 -7.02 14.42
N VAL A 17 -14.23 -8.26 14.72
CA VAL A 17 -13.58 -9.46 14.18
C VAL A 17 -14.34 -9.96 12.97
N VAL A 18 -15.68 -9.93 13.05
CA VAL A 18 -16.56 -10.29 11.93
C VAL A 18 -17.46 -9.11 11.65
N PRO A 19 -17.44 -8.55 10.43
CA PRO A 19 -18.28 -7.41 10.09
C PRO A 19 -19.77 -7.74 10.20
N ASN A 20 -20.55 -6.73 10.58
CA ASN A 20 -22.00 -6.80 10.52
C ASN A 20 -22.44 -6.83 9.05
N ALA A 21 -23.47 -7.60 8.75
CA ALA A 21 -23.98 -7.69 7.39
C ALA A 21 -24.54 -6.37 6.83
N THR A 22 -24.87 -5.40 7.70
CA THR A 22 -25.36 -4.08 7.29
C THR A 22 -24.27 -3.02 7.23
N GLU A 23 -23.04 -3.36 7.63
CA GLU A 23 -21.90 -2.45 7.62
C GLU A 23 -20.87 -3.00 6.65
N ASP A 24 -20.76 -2.36 5.49
CA ASP A 24 -19.75 -2.71 4.52
C ASP A 24 -18.39 -2.21 4.99
N ILE A 25 -17.64 -3.09 5.62
CA ILE A 25 -16.22 -2.85 5.85
C ILE A 25 -15.49 -3.40 4.63
N VAL A 26 -15.12 -2.53 3.73
CA VAL A 26 -14.37 -2.93 2.55
C VAL A 26 -12.89 -2.95 2.91
N VAL A 27 -12.30 -4.13 2.86
CA VAL A 27 -10.85 -4.33 3.07
C VAL A 27 -10.26 -4.78 1.75
N GLY A 28 -9.48 -3.92 1.14
CA GLY A 28 -8.75 -4.24 -0.08
C GLY A 28 -7.47 -5.03 0.20
N ASN A 29 -6.71 -5.25 -0.84
CA ASN A 29 -5.39 -5.86 -0.72
C ASN A 29 -4.41 -4.88 -0.09
N VAL A 30 -3.38 -5.43 0.54
CA VAL A 30 -2.29 -4.65 1.13
C VAL A 30 -0.99 -5.04 0.43
N TYR A 31 -0.30 -4.04 -0.09
CA TYR A 31 1.00 -4.21 -0.73
C TYR A 31 2.06 -3.41 0.01
N TRP A 32 3.28 -3.89 -0.06
CA TRP A 32 4.42 -3.27 0.61
C TRP A 32 5.48 -2.91 -0.41
N VAL A 33 6.07 -1.73 -0.24
CA VAL A 33 7.12 -1.20 -1.12
C VAL A 33 8.32 -0.80 -0.27
N GLY A 34 9.51 -1.20 -0.69
CA GLY A 34 10.75 -0.83 0.00
C GLY A 34 11.94 -1.19 -0.85
N ALA A 35 12.51 -0.23 -1.55
CA ALA A 35 13.67 -0.46 -2.42
C ALA A 35 14.92 -0.86 -1.63
N THR A 36 15.03 -0.41 -0.39
CA THR A 36 16.20 -0.63 0.45
C THR A 36 15.90 -1.64 1.54
N ALA A 37 16.79 -2.61 1.73
CA ALA A 37 16.65 -3.61 2.79
C ALA A 37 16.63 -2.96 4.18
N GLY A 38 15.84 -3.53 5.08
CA GLY A 38 15.74 -3.11 6.48
C GLY A 38 15.98 -4.28 7.43
N VAL A 39 15.62 -4.07 8.70
CA VAL A 39 15.87 -5.08 9.75
C VAL A 39 15.08 -6.36 9.50
N ASN A 40 13.84 -6.23 9.04
CA ASN A 40 12.91 -7.36 8.90
C ASN A 40 12.45 -7.58 7.45
N TRP A 41 13.11 -6.97 6.48
CA TRP A 41 12.75 -7.14 5.07
C TRP A 41 13.99 -7.05 4.18
N ILE A 42 13.92 -7.71 3.05
CA ILE A 42 14.98 -7.64 2.03
C ILE A 42 14.72 -6.46 1.10
N ALA A 43 15.72 -6.11 0.29
CA ALA A 43 15.54 -5.10 -0.75
C ALA A 43 14.42 -5.51 -1.71
N GLY A 44 13.57 -4.56 -2.05
CA GLY A 44 12.41 -4.81 -2.90
C GLY A 44 12.75 -5.22 -4.31
N VAL A 45 11.86 -5.99 -4.91
CA VAL A 45 11.95 -6.39 -6.31
C VAL A 45 10.56 -6.27 -6.93
N ASP A 46 10.50 -5.71 -8.12
CA ASP A 46 9.25 -5.61 -8.88
C ASP A 46 8.95 -6.93 -9.58
N ASP A 47 8.37 -7.85 -8.82
CA ASP A 47 8.04 -9.19 -9.27
C ASP A 47 6.73 -9.62 -8.62
N PRO A 48 5.83 -10.36 -9.33
CA PRO A 48 4.55 -10.78 -8.78
C PRO A 48 4.62 -11.61 -7.50
N SER A 49 5.76 -12.25 -7.22
CA SER A 49 5.95 -13.03 -6.00
C SER A 49 6.32 -12.17 -4.79
N TYR A 50 6.55 -10.89 -5.00
CA TYR A 50 6.88 -9.90 -3.96
C TYR A 50 5.62 -9.11 -3.58
N GLY A 51 5.77 -8.11 -2.73
CA GLY A 51 4.68 -7.24 -2.28
C GLY A 51 4.25 -7.47 -0.85
N THR A 52 4.94 -8.35 -0.12
CA THR A 52 4.74 -8.54 1.32
C THR A 52 5.71 -7.67 2.12
N LYS A 53 5.50 -7.61 3.42
CA LYS A 53 6.37 -6.80 4.30
C LYS A 53 7.82 -7.29 4.29
N GLU A 54 8.03 -8.59 4.27
CA GLU A 54 9.36 -9.20 4.28
C GLU A 54 10.02 -9.18 2.90
N ARG A 55 9.20 -9.19 1.85
CA ARG A 55 9.63 -9.20 0.46
C ARG A 55 8.84 -8.14 -0.33
N PRO A 56 9.15 -6.86 -0.12
CA PRO A 56 8.37 -5.79 -0.74
C PRO A 56 8.65 -5.64 -2.23
N PHE A 57 7.81 -4.86 -2.91
CA PHE A 57 8.10 -4.36 -4.24
C PHE A 57 9.20 -3.29 -4.19
N ALA A 58 9.87 -3.07 -5.31
CA ALA A 58 10.92 -2.06 -5.41
C ALA A 58 10.37 -0.65 -5.66
N THR A 59 9.26 -0.52 -6.38
CA THR A 59 8.71 0.78 -6.77
C THR A 59 7.24 0.91 -6.40
N ILE A 60 6.82 2.14 -6.12
CA ILE A 60 5.43 2.46 -5.83
C ILE A 60 4.57 2.27 -7.08
N ASP A 61 5.08 2.63 -8.25
CA ASP A 61 4.36 2.47 -9.51
C ASP A 61 3.99 1.01 -9.79
N TYR A 62 4.92 0.09 -9.53
CA TYR A 62 4.64 -1.34 -9.68
C TYR A 62 3.53 -1.79 -8.73
N ALA A 63 3.57 -1.32 -7.48
CA ALA A 63 2.52 -1.64 -6.51
C ALA A 63 1.15 -1.09 -6.94
N ILE A 64 1.11 0.13 -7.46
CA ILE A 64 -0.14 0.71 -8.00
C ILE A 64 -0.68 -0.18 -9.13
N GLY A 65 0.19 -0.65 -10.01
CA GLY A 65 -0.19 -1.55 -11.09
C GLY A 65 -0.76 -2.90 -10.64
N LYS A 66 -0.54 -3.28 -9.39
CA LYS A 66 -1.14 -4.49 -8.79
C LYS A 66 -2.49 -4.22 -8.12
N CYS A 67 -2.82 -2.97 -7.87
CA CYS A 67 -4.07 -2.59 -7.25
C CYS A 67 -5.23 -2.69 -8.22
N THR A 68 -6.42 -2.89 -7.67
CA THR A 68 -7.67 -2.93 -8.44
C THR A 68 -8.49 -1.68 -8.14
N ALA A 69 -9.00 -1.03 -9.16
CA ALA A 69 -9.82 0.16 -9.01
C ALA A 69 -11.04 -0.12 -8.13
N ALA A 70 -11.37 0.81 -7.25
CA ALA A 70 -12.50 0.74 -6.33
C ALA A 70 -12.46 -0.46 -5.37
N ASN A 71 -11.30 -1.09 -5.19
CA ASN A 71 -11.10 -2.19 -4.24
C ASN A 71 -10.55 -1.73 -2.90
N TYR A 72 -10.23 -0.45 -2.76
CA TYR A 72 -9.68 0.17 -1.54
C TYR A 72 -8.37 -0.48 -1.10
N ASP A 73 -7.49 -0.74 -2.04
CA ASP A 73 -6.17 -1.29 -1.77
C ASP A 73 -5.29 -0.26 -1.08
N THR A 74 -4.38 -0.75 -0.24
CA THR A 74 -3.45 0.09 0.50
C THR A 74 -2.02 -0.31 0.19
N ILE A 75 -1.17 0.68 -0.05
CA ILE A 75 0.26 0.50 -0.27
C ILE A 75 1.00 1.11 0.90
N TYR A 76 1.75 0.30 1.64
CA TYR A 76 2.65 0.77 2.68
C TYR A 76 4.06 0.90 2.12
N VAL A 77 4.62 2.09 2.26
CA VAL A 77 6.00 2.36 1.84
C VAL A 77 6.89 2.29 3.07
N LEU A 78 7.82 1.34 3.06
CA LEU A 78 8.67 1.05 4.22
C LEU A 78 9.65 2.18 4.51
N PRO A 79 10.08 2.32 5.78
CA PRO A 79 11.06 3.34 6.15
C PRO A 79 12.35 3.22 5.34
N GLY A 80 12.92 4.36 4.98
CA GLY A 80 14.16 4.40 4.21
C GLY A 80 14.02 4.17 2.71
N HIS A 81 12.79 3.97 2.22
CA HIS A 81 12.55 3.84 0.78
C HIS A 81 12.93 5.14 0.06
N THR A 82 13.63 4.99 -1.05
CA THR A 82 13.95 6.12 -1.93
C THR A 82 13.61 5.76 -3.37
N GLU A 83 13.05 6.71 -4.08
CA GLU A 83 12.66 6.53 -5.47
C GLU A 83 12.92 7.81 -6.23
N THR A 84 13.42 7.70 -7.45
CA THR A 84 13.73 8.86 -8.30
C THR A 84 12.68 8.99 -9.39
N ILE A 85 12.03 10.14 -9.42
CA ILE A 85 11.04 10.52 -10.44
C ILE A 85 11.76 11.30 -11.52
N SER A 86 12.07 10.64 -12.62
CA SER A 86 12.82 11.25 -13.73
C SER A 86 11.92 11.66 -14.91
N ALA A 87 10.67 11.22 -14.92
CA ALA A 87 9.71 11.51 -15.96
C ALA A 87 8.28 11.41 -15.42
N ALA A 88 7.31 11.88 -16.19
CA ALA A 88 5.89 11.76 -15.83
C ALA A 88 5.39 10.31 -15.81
N THR A 89 6.16 9.37 -16.32
CA THR A 89 5.84 7.94 -16.33
C THR A 89 6.51 7.15 -15.21
N SER A 90 7.35 7.78 -14.41
CA SER A 90 8.07 7.08 -13.34
C SER A 90 7.16 6.61 -12.21
N LEU A 91 6.14 7.38 -11.92
CA LEU A 91 5.13 7.04 -10.90
C LEU A 91 3.80 7.65 -11.35
N VAL A 92 2.83 6.80 -11.63
CA VAL A 92 1.51 7.23 -12.12
C VAL A 92 0.44 6.72 -11.17
N CYS A 93 -0.36 7.63 -10.62
CA CYS A 93 -1.50 7.29 -9.76
C CYS A 93 -2.76 7.21 -10.63
N ASP A 94 -2.96 6.08 -11.28
CA ASP A 94 -4.04 5.86 -12.25
C ASP A 94 -5.07 4.81 -11.83
N VAL A 95 -5.00 4.35 -10.58
CA VAL A 95 -5.96 3.40 -10.03
C VAL A 95 -6.78 4.07 -8.92
N ALA A 96 -8.09 4.08 -9.09
CA ALA A 96 -9.00 4.74 -8.16
C ALA A 96 -9.09 4.00 -6.81
N GLY A 97 -9.17 4.73 -5.71
CA GLY A 97 -9.39 4.17 -4.38
C GLY A 97 -8.15 3.60 -3.71
N VAL A 98 -6.97 3.84 -4.24
CA VAL A 98 -5.71 3.39 -3.63
C VAL A 98 -5.25 4.39 -2.58
N THR A 99 -4.84 3.88 -1.43
CA THR A 99 -4.23 4.67 -0.36
C THR A 99 -2.74 4.34 -0.28
N ILE A 100 -1.89 5.36 -0.25
CA ILE A 100 -0.45 5.19 -0.10
C ILE A 100 -0.03 5.78 1.24
N VAL A 101 0.60 4.97 2.07
CA VAL A 101 1.01 5.36 3.42
C VAL A 101 2.53 5.22 3.54
N GLY A 102 3.20 6.34 3.79
CA GLY A 102 4.63 6.33 4.09
C GLY A 102 4.85 6.02 5.57
N LEU A 103 5.71 5.07 5.85
CA LEU A 103 6.08 4.67 7.20
C LEU A 103 7.44 5.25 7.60
N GLY A 104 7.65 5.43 8.91
CA GLY A 104 8.88 5.99 9.44
C GLY A 104 8.73 7.47 9.80
N TYR A 105 9.78 8.01 10.42
CA TYR A 105 9.82 9.40 10.85
C TYR A 105 11.26 9.93 10.75
N GLY A 106 11.40 11.26 10.78
CA GLY A 106 12.71 11.90 10.64
C GLY A 106 13.37 11.53 9.31
N ASN A 107 14.63 11.11 9.37
CA ASN A 107 15.39 10.73 8.18
C ASN A 107 14.99 9.37 7.61
N ALA A 108 14.17 8.60 8.32
CA ALA A 108 13.71 7.30 7.85
C ALA A 108 12.43 7.37 7.01
N ARG A 109 11.86 8.55 6.79
CA ARG A 109 10.68 8.68 5.95
C ARG A 109 11.01 8.34 4.50
N PRO A 110 10.05 7.74 3.77
CA PRO A 110 10.22 7.53 2.33
C PRO A 110 10.47 8.86 1.60
N THR A 111 11.34 8.83 0.63
CA THR A 111 11.74 10.03 -0.13
C THR A 111 11.53 9.79 -1.62
N LEU A 112 10.84 10.73 -2.27
CA LEU A 112 10.73 10.79 -3.71
C LEU A 112 11.54 11.98 -4.21
N SER A 113 12.51 11.74 -5.07
CA SER A 113 13.39 12.78 -5.60
C SER A 113 13.07 13.04 -7.06
N PHE A 114 12.89 14.29 -7.42
CA PHE A 114 12.62 14.68 -8.80
C PHE A 114 13.93 15.10 -9.45
N SER A 115 14.35 14.36 -10.48
CA SER A 115 15.68 14.53 -11.07
C SER A 115 15.71 15.27 -12.40
N ALA A 116 14.56 15.62 -12.96
CA ALA A 116 14.49 16.29 -14.24
C ALA A 116 13.42 17.37 -14.26
N VAL A 117 13.65 18.39 -15.10
CA VAL A 117 12.63 19.40 -15.41
C VAL A 117 11.45 18.70 -16.11
N GLY A 118 10.25 18.97 -15.65
CA GLY A 118 9.05 18.32 -16.20
C GLY A 118 8.72 16.97 -15.58
N ALA A 119 9.51 16.48 -14.63
CA ALA A 119 9.14 15.30 -13.85
C ALA A 119 8.01 15.64 -12.88
N TYR A 120 6.97 14.83 -12.86
CA TYR A 120 5.83 15.00 -11.96
C TYR A 120 5.13 13.67 -11.75
N ILE A 121 4.22 13.62 -10.80
CA ILE A 121 3.41 12.44 -10.53
C ILE A 121 1.99 12.71 -11.08
N PRO A 122 1.59 12.08 -12.21
CA PRO A 122 0.22 12.21 -12.70
C PRO A 122 -0.77 11.51 -11.76
N ILE A 123 -1.90 12.15 -11.53
CA ILE A 123 -3.00 11.57 -10.78
C ILE A 123 -4.23 11.65 -11.67
N SER A 124 -4.68 10.50 -12.17
CA SER A 124 -5.76 10.43 -13.17
C SER A 124 -6.88 9.46 -12.77
N ALA A 125 -6.93 9.11 -11.52
CA ALA A 125 -7.92 8.15 -11.01
C ALA A 125 -9.21 8.81 -10.54
#